data_56a142a65b859f9253ec9a4dd8a8b74d
#
_entry.id   56a142a65b859f9253ec9a4dd8a8b74d
#
_cell.length_a   1.000
_cell.length_b   1.000
_cell.length_c   1.000
_cell.angle_alpha   90.00
_cell.angle_beta   90.00
_cell.angle_gamma   90.00
#
_symmetry.space_group_name_H-M   'P 1'
#
loop_
_entity.id
_entity.type
_entity.pdbx_description
1 polymer ?
#
loop_
_entity_poly.entity_id
_entity_poly.type
_entity_poly.pdbx_seq_one_letter_code
_entity_poly.pdbx_strand_id
1 'polypeptide(L)'
;MKRKKNFWDVLLVLVSVALIVAGCDSRKPSSSEAPQPDSSWAMLPFIKADSVNPVLLPGENTFQCSILKKSVRWEEKDVFNPAAVVRDGKVYLLYRAEDVIGKYAGTSRLGLAISRDGLHFEKMKEPVLYPDNDSLKVYEWEGGIEDPRIVESEDSTYIVTYTAYDGNVARLMLATSKDLVHWQKHGCVLQGKYKNTWSKSGAIVARQQGSRIVAEKVNGKYWMYFGDTDLFMATSADLLHWTPVLENDSLKSVLQPRAGYFDSRLVESGPYALIKDEGILLIYNGMNLDEGGDNAIAKGAYCGGQVLFDKNDPTKVKARLEKNFIRPDKEYEINGQINQVCFLEGMVYFNNRWFLYFGTADSKIAVAVHP
;
A
#
# COMPACT_ATOMS: atom_id res chain seq x y z
N MET A 1 -32.48 46.26 51.22
CA MET A 1 -33.66 46.14 52.08
C MET A 1 -34.04 44.70 52.16
N LYS A 2 -33.74 44.03 53.29
CA LYS A 2 -34.68 43.40 54.24
C LYS A 2 -35.52 42.29 53.57
N ARG A 3 -35.65 41.04 54.04
CA ARG A 3 -35.41 40.31 55.30
C ARG A 3 -35.91 38.88 55.02
N LYS A 4 -35.18 37.86 55.40
CA LYS A 4 -35.32 37.00 56.61
C LYS A 4 -36.37 35.88 56.49
N LYS A 5 -35.87 34.64 56.69
CA LYS A 5 -36.05 33.68 57.80
C LYS A 5 -37.30 32.80 57.63
N ASN A 6 -37.40 31.54 58.03
CA ASN A 6 -36.74 30.55 58.90
C ASN A 6 -37.39 29.19 58.57
N PHE A 7 -36.72 28.06 58.66
CA PHE A 7 -36.56 27.19 59.83
C PHE A 7 -37.87 26.45 60.25
N TRP A 8 -37.81 25.09 60.17
CA TRP A 8 -37.96 24.20 61.32
C TRP A 8 -37.87 22.73 60.89
N ASP A 9 -37.02 22.03 61.65
CA ASP A 9 -36.86 20.61 61.78
C ASP A 9 -38.12 19.87 62.22
N VAL A 10 -38.26 18.58 61.87
CA VAL A 10 -38.75 17.57 62.79
C VAL A 10 -38.16 16.18 62.42
N LEU A 11 -37.63 15.56 63.42
CA LEU A 11 -36.91 14.33 63.62
C LEU A 11 -37.88 13.13 63.79
N LEU A 12 -37.31 11.88 63.65
CA LEU A 12 -37.75 10.56 64.15
C LEU A 12 -38.64 9.76 63.21
N VAL A 13 -38.47 8.42 62.98
CA VAL A 13 -38.06 7.28 63.79
C VAL A 13 -37.72 6.10 62.85
N LEU A 14 -36.67 5.36 63.18
CA LEU A 14 -36.29 4.03 62.66
C LEU A 14 -37.38 2.97 62.84
N VAL A 15 -37.69 2.25 61.78
CA VAL A 15 -38.17 0.87 61.89
C VAL A 15 -37.50 0.00 60.84
N SER A 16 -36.64 -0.92 61.30
CA SER A 16 -35.98 -1.93 60.50
C SER A 16 -36.97 -3.05 60.21
N VAL A 17 -37.26 -3.28 58.92
CA VAL A 17 -37.88 -4.54 58.46
C VAL A 17 -37.00 -5.11 57.38
N ALA A 18 -36.28 -6.18 57.71
CA ALA A 18 -35.56 -7.02 56.74
C ALA A 18 -36.55 -7.85 55.93
N LEU A 19 -36.70 -7.49 54.66
CA LEU A 19 -37.38 -8.36 53.67
C LEU A 19 -36.31 -8.88 52.74
N ILE A 20 -36.03 -10.20 52.87
CA ILE A 20 -35.27 -10.98 51.89
C ILE A 20 -36.14 -11.09 50.63
N VAL A 21 -35.81 -10.35 49.60
CA VAL A 21 -36.37 -10.56 48.26
C VAL A 21 -35.27 -11.25 47.41
N ALA A 22 -35.56 -12.51 47.11
CA ALA A 22 -34.77 -13.24 46.10
C ALA A 22 -34.88 -12.51 44.77
N GLY A 23 -33.81 -11.81 44.42
CA GLY A 23 -33.67 -11.14 43.12
C GLY A 23 -33.43 -12.18 42.04
N CYS A 24 -34.42 -12.44 41.20
CA CYS A 24 -34.17 -13.03 39.88
C CYS A 24 -33.30 -12.08 39.08
N ASP A 25 -32.09 -12.50 38.87
CA ASP A 25 -31.11 -11.84 38.00
C ASP A 25 -31.57 -11.97 36.54
N SER A 26 -32.42 -11.07 36.07
CA SER A 26 -32.77 -10.94 34.67
C SER A 26 -31.59 -10.29 33.96
N ARG A 27 -30.56 -11.11 33.60
CA ARG A 27 -29.60 -10.75 32.60
C ARG A 27 -30.36 -10.46 31.31
N LYS A 28 -30.45 -9.19 30.93
CA LYS A 28 -30.82 -8.81 29.57
C LYS A 28 -29.85 -9.56 28.64
N PRO A 29 -30.33 -10.20 27.58
CA PRO A 29 -29.45 -10.78 26.59
C PRO A 29 -28.59 -9.60 26.03
N SER A 30 -27.30 -9.78 26.07
CA SER A 30 -26.36 -8.89 25.37
C SER A 30 -26.85 -8.76 23.94
N SER A 31 -26.89 -7.53 23.44
CA SER A 31 -27.12 -7.26 22.03
C SER A 31 -26.29 -8.24 21.21
N SER A 32 -26.96 -9.08 20.44
CA SER A 32 -26.31 -9.93 19.45
C SER A 32 -25.55 -9.00 18.51
N GLU A 33 -24.23 -8.91 18.65
CA GLU A 33 -23.40 -8.35 17.59
C GLU A 33 -23.80 -9.07 16.30
N ALA A 34 -24.11 -8.29 15.26
CA ALA A 34 -24.33 -8.84 13.94
C ALA A 34 -23.13 -9.74 13.58
N PRO A 35 -23.34 -10.93 13.00
CA PRO A 35 -22.25 -11.81 12.66
C PRO A 35 -21.25 -11.02 11.81
N GLN A 36 -20.00 -10.95 12.28
CA GLN A 36 -18.91 -10.31 11.53
C GLN A 36 -18.83 -11.03 10.17
N PRO A 37 -18.76 -10.31 9.06
CA PRO A 37 -18.58 -10.95 7.76
C PRO A 37 -17.36 -11.87 7.82
N ASP A 38 -17.48 -13.07 7.24
CA ASP A 38 -16.41 -14.06 7.19
C ASP A 38 -15.16 -13.42 6.57
N SER A 39 -14.13 -13.21 7.38
CA SER A 39 -12.84 -12.64 6.99
C SER A 39 -11.72 -13.68 6.99
N SER A 40 -12.04 -14.98 7.05
CA SER A 40 -11.09 -16.09 7.08
C SER A 40 -10.16 -16.12 5.85
N TRP A 41 -10.60 -15.54 4.74
CA TRP A 41 -9.82 -15.38 3.51
C TRP A 41 -8.73 -14.30 3.60
N ALA A 42 -8.88 -13.32 4.50
CA ALA A 42 -7.95 -12.20 4.64
C ALA A 42 -6.67 -12.63 5.40
N MET A 43 -5.58 -11.98 5.10
CA MET A 43 -4.33 -12.14 5.84
C MET A 43 -4.35 -11.19 7.05
N LEU A 44 -4.65 -11.72 8.23
CA LEU A 44 -4.77 -10.96 9.48
C LEU A 44 -4.26 -11.77 10.69
N PRO A 45 -3.70 -11.12 11.72
CA PRO A 45 -3.32 -9.70 11.76
C PRO A 45 -1.96 -9.43 11.10
N PHE A 46 -1.73 -8.20 10.64
CA PHE A 46 -0.39 -7.65 10.45
C PHE A 46 -0.04 -6.76 11.65
N ILE A 47 1.08 -7.04 12.31
CA ILE A 47 1.53 -6.32 13.51
C ILE A 47 2.74 -5.47 13.15
N LYS A 48 2.67 -4.15 13.36
CA LYS A 48 3.78 -3.23 13.15
C LYS A 48 4.97 -3.61 14.03
N ALA A 49 6.17 -3.65 13.46
CA ALA A 49 7.39 -3.97 14.17
C ALA A 49 7.94 -2.72 14.89
N ASP A 50 7.18 -2.18 15.85
CA ASP A 50 7.43 -0.87 16.47
C ASP A 50 8.80 -0.75 17.14
N SER A 51 9.43 -1.86 17.52
CA SER A 51 10.77 -1.84 18.14
C SER A 51 11.90 -1.48 17.16
N VAL A 52 11.64 -1.57 15.83
CA VAL A 52 12.63 -1.33 14.78
C VAL A 52 12.14 -0.30 13.74
N ASN A 53 10.82 -0.02 13.71
CA ASN A 53 10.28 0.96 12.80
C ASN A 53 10.66 2.42 13.16
N PRO A 54 10.94 3.26 12.18
CA PRO A 54 11.02 2.97 10.74
C PRO A 54 12.31 2.21 10.38
N VAL A 55 12.20 1.23 9.44
CA VAL A 55 13.31 0.35 9.04
C VAL A 55 14.23 0.96 7.99
N LEU A 56 13.81 2.03 7.30
CA LEU A 56 14.63 2.78 6.35
C LEU A 56 14.35 4.28 6.46
N LEU A 57 15.42 5.06 6.45
CA LEU A 57 15.41 6.54 6.59
C LEU A 57 16.12 7.18 5.40
N PRO A 58 15.87 8.47 5.10
CA PRO A 58 16.69 9.27 4.18
C PRO A 58 18.18 9.15 4.46
N GLY A 59 19.01 9.53 3.50
CA GLY A 59 20.47 9.43 3.62
C GLY A 59 21.20 10.45 2.75
N GLU A 60 22.52 10.47 2.90
CA GLU A 60 23.39 11.43 2.22
C GLU A 60 24.16 10.82 1.02
N ASN A 61 23.74 9.63 0.57
CA ASN A 61 24.36 8.99 -0.57
C ASN A 61 24.26 9.85 -1.84
N THR A 62 25.30 9.84 -2.63
CA THR A 62 25.38 10.62 -3.87
C THR A 62 25.57 9.72 -5.08
N PHE A 63 25.09 10.19 -6.24
CA PHE A 63 25.39 9.58 -7.53
C PHE A 63 25.60 10.67 -8.59
N GLN A 64 26.26 10.30 -9.68
CA GLN A 64 26.46 11.21 -10.81
C GLN A 64 25.23 11.20 -11.73
N CYS A 65 24.40 12.22 -11.63
CA CYS A 65 23.21 12.35 -12.47
C CYS A 65 23.57 12.72 -13.92
N SER A 66 23.27 11.83 -14.87
CA SER A 66 23.58 12.00 -16.29
C SER A 66 22.81 13.17 -16.93
N ILE A 67 21.57 13.44 -16.47
CA ILE A 67 20.73 14.53 -16.98
C ILE A 67 21.25 15.88 -16.48
N LEU A 68 21.51 16.01 -15.19
CA LEU A 68 21.97 17.25 -14.56
C LEU A 68 23.47 17.47 -14.71
N LYS A 69 24.25 16.46 -15.13
CA LYS A 69 25.70 16.45 -15.27
C LYS A 69 26.44 16.91 -13.99
N LYS A 70 25.90 16.52 -12.84
CA LYS A 70 26.49 16.83 -11.51
C LYS A 70 26.16 15.70 -10.52
N SER A 71 26.94 15.69 -9.42
CA SER A 71 26.65 14.84 -8.28
C SER A 71 25.39 15.34 -7.56
N VAL A 72 24.52 14.40 -7.17
CA VAL A 72 23.23 14.64 -6.51
C VAL A 72 23.13 13.76 -5.27
N ARG A 73 22.71 14.33 -4.16
CA ARG A 73 22.27 13.55 -2.97
C ARG A 73 20.84 13.08 -3.21
N TRP A 74 20.74 11.92 -3.81
CA TRP A 74 19.51 11.44 -4.45
C TRP A 74 18.44 10.91 -3.49
N GLU A 75 18.77 10.67 -2.22
CA GLU A 75 17.87 10.17 -1.18
C GLU A 75 17.87 11.06 0.09
N GLU A 76 18.21 12.34 -0.08
CA GLU A 76 18.38 13.25 1.06
C GLU A 76 17.05 13.75 1.64
N LYS A 77 16.01 13.82 0.83
CA LYS A 77 14.72 14.36 1.24
C LYS A 77 13.87 13.30 1.93
N ASP A 78 13.48 12.27 1.20
CA ASP A 78 12.54 11.24 1.66
C ASP A 78 12.87 9.88 1.04
N VAL A 79 12.51 8.78 1.74
CA VAL A 79 12.53 7.40 1.23
C VAL A 79 11.25 6.70 1.63
N PHE A 80 10.51 6.13 0.68
CA PHE A 80 9.18 5.55 0.93
C PHE A 80 8.78 4.56 -0.16
N ASN A 81 7.58 4.00 -0.08
CA ASN A 81 6.92 3.18 -1.10
C ASN A 81 7.85 2.11 -1.71
N PRO A 82 8.21 1.08 -0.95
CA PRO A 82 9.15 0.06 -1.41
C PRO A 82 8.45 -1.14 -2.03
N ALA A 83 8.93 -1.67 -3.17
CA ALA A 83 8.72 -3.06 -3.54
C ALA A 83 9.67 -3.96 -2.75
N ALA A 84 9.32 -5.24 -2.59
CA ALA A 84 10.12 -6.19 -1.84
C ALA A 84 10.20 -7.55 -2.54
N VAL A 85 11.39 -8.19 -2.50
CA VAL A 85 11.61 -9.57 -2.96
C VAL A 85 12.56 -10.31 -2.03
N VAL A 86 12.50 -11.64 -2.04
CA VAL A 86 13.51 -12.50 -1.40
C VAL A 86 14.42 -13.08 -2.48
N ARG A 87 15.72 -12.89 -2.30
CA ARG A 87 16.76 -13.47 -3.17
C ARG A 87 17.93 -13.96 -2.31
N ASP A 88 18.44 -15.16 -2.60
CA ASP A 88 19.60 -15.73 -1.92
C ASP A 88 19.52 -15.68 -0.38
N GLY A 89 18.31 -15.97 0.16
CA GLY A 89 18.09 -15.98 1.61
C GLY A 89 18.14 -14.60 2.28
N LYS A 90 17.92 -13.52 1.51
CA LYS A 90 17.87 -12.14 2.00
C LYS A 90 16.66 -11.42 1.45
N VAL A 91 16.18 -10.42 2.16
CA VAL A 91 15.15 -9.50 1.68
C VAL A 91 15.81 -8.31 1.00
N TYR A 92 15.30 -7.95 -0.17
CA TYR A 92 15.68 -6.78 -0.94
C TYR A 92 14.50 -5.83 -1.04
N LEU A 93 14.70 -4.56 -0.71
CA LEU A 93 13.74 -3.48 -0.93
C LEU A 93 14.20 -2.62 -2.11
N LEU A 94 13.36 -2.54 -3.12
CA LEU A 94 13.49 -1.54 -4.20
C LEU A 94 12.61 -0.35 -3.79
N TYR A 95 13.22 0.72 -3.28
CA TYR A 95 12.50 1.81 -2.62
C TYR A 95 12.57 3.13 -3.38
N ARG A 96 11.47 3.89 -3.39
CA ARG A 96 11.44 5.26 -3.88
C ARG A 96 12.23 6.17 -2.96
N ALA A 97 13.04 7.05 -3.55
CA ALA A 97 13.80 8.07 -2.85
C ALA A 97 13.77 9.38 -3.62
N GLU A 98 13.78 10.50 -2.91
CA GLU A 98 13.72 11.84 -3.50
C GLU A 98 14.89 12.71 -3.05
N ASP A 99 15.40 13.50 -4.00
CA ASP A 99 16.28 14.64 -3.72
C ASP A 99 15.45 15.91 -3.43
N VAL A 100 16.14 17.03 -3.16
CA VAL A 100 15.51 18.36 -2.99
C VAL A 100 15.60 19.21 -4.25
N ILE A 101 16.05 18.63 -5.38
CA ILE A 101 16.39 19.34 -6.59
C ILE A 101 15.23 19.30 -7.58
N GLY A 102 15.03 20.39 -8.29
CA GLY A 102 14.13 20.45 -9.41
C GLY A 102 12.81 21.15 -9.13
N LYS A 103 12.04 21.27 -10.19
CA LYS A 103 10.81 22.05 -10.26
C LYS A 103 9.70 21.53 -9.33
N TYR A 104 9.70 20.22 -9.07
CA TYR A 104 8.66 19.56 -8.25
C TYR A 104 9.10 19.30 -6.81
N ALA A 105 10.14 20.01 -6.33
CA ALA A 105 10.74 19.83 -5.01
C ALA A 105 11.29 18.42 -4.77
N GLY A 106 11.74 17.76 -5.83
CA GLY A 106 12.39 16.47 -5.81
C GLY A 106 12.22 15.71 -7.12
N THR A 107 13.20 14.89 -7.45
CA THR A 107 13.11 13.89 -8.51
C THR A 107 13.20 12.50 -7.89
N SER A 108 12.21 11.67 -8.15
CA SER A 108 12.14 10.30 -7.63
C SER A 108 13.07 9.36 -8.38
N ARG A 109 13.74 8.48 -7.64
CA ARG A 109 14.59 7.39 -8.14
C ARG A 109 14.38 6.15 -7.27
N LEU A 110 14.76 4.98 -7.77
CA LEU A 110 14.69 3.76 -6.99
C LEU A 110 16.07 3.34 -6.50
N GLY A 111 16.17 3.22 -5.17
CA GLY A 111 17.30 2.63 -4.50
C GLY A 111 17.10 1.15 -4.19
N LEU A 112 18.17 0.47 -3.80
CA LEU A 112 18.13 -0.92 -3.35
C LEU A 112 18.72 -1.03 -1.96
N ALA A 113 17.98 -1.67 -1.04
CA ALA A 113 18.44 -1.98 0.30
C ALA A 113 18.30 -3.48 0.58
N ILE A 114 19.23 -4.04 1.37
CA ILE A 114 19.37 -5.48 1.57
C ILE A 114 19.32 -5.80 3.06
N SER A 115 18.58 -6.83 3.44
CA SER A 115 18.45 -7.29 4.82
C SER A 115 18.60 -8.81 4.95
N ARG A 116 19.20 -9.27 6.02
CA ARG A 116 19.30 -10.70 6.37
C ARG A 116 18.16 -11.20 7.26
N ASP A 117 17.43 -10.29 7.88
CA ASP A 117 16.36 -10.60 8.83
C ASP A 117 15.00 -9.97 8.46
N GLY A 118 14.96 -9.13 7.41
CA GLY A 118 13.77 -8.40 6.98
C GLY A 118 13.44 -7.15 7.82
N LEU A 119 14.32 -6.79 8.77
CA LEU A 119 14.09 -5.69 9.72
C LEU A 119 15.21 -4.65 9.70
N HIS A 120 16.45 -5.06 9.48
CA HIS A 120 17.62 -4.18 9.44
C HIS A 120 18.20 -4.17 8.02
N PHE A 121 18.26 -2.99 7.40
CA PHE A 121 18.61 -2.83 5.99
C PHE A 121 19.91 -2.04 5.79
N GLU A 122 20.73 -2.53 4.87
CA GLU A 122 21.90 -1.84 4.34
C GLU A 122 21.58 -1.31 2.93
N LYS A 123 21.71 0.01 2.72
CA LYS A 123 21.42 0.66 1.42
C LYS A 123 22.61 0.57 0.47
N MET A 124 22.35 0.39 -0.82
CA MET A 124 23.33 0.66 -1.87
C MET A 124 23.59 2.16 -1.99
N LYS A 125 24.81 2.51 -2.42
CA LYS A 125 25.23 3.93 -2.50
C LYS A 125 24.54 4.69 -3.63
N GLU A 126 24.28 4.03 -4.75
CA GLU A 126 23.71 4.65 -5.95
C GLU A 126 22.31 4.09 -6.23
N PRO A 127 21.42 4.86 -6.85
CA PRO A 127 20.13 4.35 -7.28
C PRO A 127 20.31 3.32 -8.38
N VAL A 128 19.42 2.33 -8.43
CA VAL A 128 19.47 1.22 -9.40
C VAL A 128 18.54 1.42 -10.60
N LEU A 129 17.50 2.26 -10.46
CA LEU A 129 16.61 2.63 -11.56
C LEU A 129 16.23 4.11 -11.43
N TYR A 130 16.50 4.89 -12.45
CA TYR A 130 16.40 6.36 -12.42
C TYR A 130 16.16 6.94 -13.82
N PRO A 131 15.63 8.16 -13.92
CA PRO A 131 15.58 8.89 -15.19
C PRO A 131 16.97 9.09 -15.78
N ASP A 132 17.14 8.76 -17.06
CA ASP A 132 18.41 8.87 -17.75
C ASP A 132 18.26 9.63 -19.09
N ASN A 133 19.36 9.90 -19.80
CA ASN A 133 19.37 10.47 -21.16
C ASN A 133 19.03 9.41 -22.21
N ASP A 134 17.96 8.64 -21.98
CA ASP A 134 17.41 7.66 -22.91
C ASP A 134 16.10 8.16 -23.53
N SER A 135 15.46 7.33 -24.35
CA SER A 135 14.20 7.66 -25.03
C SER A 135 12.99 7.80 -24.09
N LEU A 136 13.11 7.32 -22.84
CA LEU A 136 12.03 7.37 -21.83
C LEU A 136 12.11 8.63 -20.97
N LYS A 137 13.18 9.43 -21.09
CA LYS A 137 13.33 10.70 -20.39
C LYS A 137 12.08 11.60 -20.49
N VAL A 138 11.41 11.59 -21.64
CA VAL A 138 10.23 12.41 -21.89
C VAL A 138 9.03 12.05 -21.00
N TYR A 139 9.03 10.87 -20.40
CA TYR A 139 8.00 10.38 -19.46
C TYR A 139 8.45 10.42 -18.01
N GLU A 140 9.76 10.34 -17.76
CA GLU A 140 10.35 10.19 -16.43
C GLU A 140 10.89 11.51 -15.85
N TRP A 141 11.20 12.48 -16.70
CA TRP A 141 11.77 13.74 -16.28
C TRP A 141 10.72 14.86 -16.32
N GLU A 142 10.52 15.65 -15.22
CA GLU A 142 11.42 15.84 -14.09
C GLU A 142 10.88 15.17 -12.79
N GLY A 143 9.68 14.64 -12.72
CA GLY A 143 9.10 14.04 -11.52
C GLY A 143 9.84 12.78 -11.08
N GLY A 144 10.17 11.91 -12.04
CA GLY A 144 11.02 10.76 -11.74
C GLY A 144 10.38 9.40 -11.97
N ILE A 145 10.97 8.41 -11.33
CA ILE A 145 10.55 7.02 -11.28
C ILE A 145 10.06 6.72 -9.87
N GLU A 146 8.77 6.34 -9.74
CA GLU A 146 8.04 6.28 -8.49
C GLU A 146 7.41 4.90 -8.26
N ASP A 147 7.13 4.57 -7.01
CA ASP A 147 6.19 3.55 -6.54
C ASP A 147 6.34 2.20 -7.26
N PRO A 148 7.42 1.44 -7.03
CA PRO A 148 7.66 0.17 -7.70
C PRO A 148 6.78 -0.97 -7.15
N ARG A 149 6.30 -1.87 -8.00
CA ARG A 149 5.75 -3.19 -7.63
C ARG A 149 6.53 -4.26 -8.36
N ILE A 150 6.80 -5.38 -7.73
CA ILE A 150 7.70 -6.37 -8.28
C ILE A 150 7.17 -7.81 -8.12
N VAL A 151 7.35 -8.62 -9.15
CA VAL A 151 7.19 -10.08 -9.13
C VAL A 151 8.34 -10.72 -9.90
N GLU A 152 8.47 -12.02 -9.78
CA GLU A 152 9.37 -12.81 -10.64
C GLU A 152 8.57 -13.48 -11.77
N SER A 153 9.20 -13.73 -12.89
CA SER A 153 8.74 -14.70 -13.88
C SER A 153 9.28 -16.11 -13.57
N GLU A 154 8.77 -17.12 -14.24
CA GLU A 154 9.22 -18.52 -14.07
C GLU A 154 10.73 -18.69 -14.32
N ASP A 155 11.32 -17.96 -15.26
CA ASP A 155 12.75 -17.98 -15.59
C ASP A 155 13.62 -17.12 -14.67
N SER A 156 13.07 -16.68 -13.50
CA SER A 156 13.73 -15.85 -12.51
C SER A 156 14.13 -14.45 -13.01
N THR A 157 13.38 -13.91 -13.98
CA THR A 157 13.46 -12.49 -14.32
C THR A 157 12.58 -11.70 -13.37
N TYR A 158 13.10 -10.64 -12.75
CA TYR A 158 12.31 -9.68 -12.00
C TYR A 158 11.56 -8.77 -12.96
N ILE A 159 10.27 -8.64 -12.74
CA ILE A 159 9.38 -7.74 -13.48
C ILE A 159 8.97 -6.65 -12.50
N VAL A 160 9.38 -5.42 -12.75
CA VAL A 160 8.95 -4.25 -11.98
C VAL A 160 8.00 -3.40 -12.80
N THR A 161 6.87 -3.06 -12.23
CA THR A 161 6.04 -1.94 -12.68
C THR A 161 6.38 -0.72 -11.84
N TYR A 162 6.42 0.44 -12.44
CA TYR A 162 6.69 1.71 -11.76
C TYR A 162 5.90 2.84 -12.39
N THR A 163 5.78 3.95 -11.70
CA THR A 163 5.17 5.17 -12.22
C THR A 163 6.25 6.09 -12.75
N ALA A 164 6.14 6.52 -14.00
CA ALA A 164 6.92 7.62 -14.55
C ALA A 164 6.09 8.90 -14.49
N TYR A 165 6.65 9.97 -13.91
CA TYR A 165 5.99 11.26 -13.82
C TYR A 165 6.80 12.35 -14.54
N ASP A 166 6.22 12.93 -15.58
CA ASP A 166 6.83 13.99 -16.37
C ASP A 166 6.52 15.41 -15.86
N GLY A 167 5.76 15.47 -14.73
CA GLY A 167 5.26 16.72 -14.18
C GLY A 167 3.84 17.09 -14.62
N ASN A 168 3.24 16.29 -15.52
CA ASN A 168 1.87 16.50 -16.02
C ASN A 168 1.05 15.22 -15.95
N VAL A 169 1.60 14.07 -16.33
CA VAL A 169 0.90 12.79 -16.42
C VAL A 169 1.73 11.69 -15.76
N ALA A 170 1.11 10.97 -14.84
CA ALA A 170 1.64 9.72 -14.30
C ALA A 170 1.34 8.57 -15.26
N ARG A 171 2.36 7.79 -15.65
CA ARG A 171 2.23 6.67 -16.56
C ARG A 171 2.81 5.41 -15.96
N LEU A 172 2.02 4.34 -15.99
CA LEU A 172 2.48 3.03 -15.59
C LEU A 172 3.50 2.50 -16.60
N MET A 173 4.68 2.20 -16.10
CA MET A 173 5.83 1.75 -16.86
C MET A 173 6.26 0.36 -16.41
N LEU A 174 7.14 -0.27 -17.19
CA LEU A 174 7.66 -1.59 -16.93
C LEU A 174 9.16 -1.67 -17.19
N ALA A 175 9.88 -2.35 -16.29
CA ALA A 175 11.28 -2.74 -16.49
C ALA A 175 11.54 -4.17 -16.02
N THR A 176 12.63 -4.77 -16.50
CA THR A 176 13.05 -6.13 -16.12
C THR A 176 14.50 -6.15 -15.67
N SER A 177 14.83 -7.10 -14.78
CA SER A 177 16.19 -7.32 -14.29
C SER A 177 16.44 -8.81 -14.00
N LYS A 178 17.69 -9.23 -14.06
CA LYS A 178 18.15 -10.56 -13.59
C LYS A 178 18.85 -10.49 -12.22
N ASP A 179 19.18 -9.29 -11.76
CA ASP A 179 20.02 -9.11 -10.57
C ASP A 179 19.54 -8.03 -9.59
N LEU A 180 18.44 -7.31 -9.89
CA LEU A 180 17.88 -6.19 -9.14
C LEU A 180 18.71 -4.90 -9.22
N VAL A 181 19.83 -4.91 -9.90
CA VAL A 181 20.76 -3.76 -10.03
C VAL A 181 20.72 -3.17 -11.43
N HIS A 182 20.79 -4.04 -12.46
CA HIS A 182 20.75 -3.63 -13.85
C HIS A 182 19.37 -3.85 -14.44
N TRP A 183 18.74 -2.77 -14.90
CA TRP A 183 17.36 -2.78 -15.36
C TRP A 183 17.26 -2.46 -16.85
N GLN A 184 16.47 -3.24 -17.57
CA GLN A 184 16.04 -2.95 -18.93
C GLN A 184 14.64 -2.32 -18.87
N LYS A 185 14.52 -1.05 -19.23
CA LYS A 185 13.24 -0.34 -19.31
C LYS A 185 12.51 -0.71 -20.60
N HIS A 186 11.21 -1.00 -20.51
CA HIS A 186 10.36 -1.39 -21.64
C HIS A 186 9.38 -0.29 -22.04
N GLY A 187 9.23 0.77 -21.26
CA GLY A 187 8.35 1.90 -21.52
C GLY A 187 6.95 1.73 -20.97
N CYS A 188 5.99 2.47 -21.54
CA CYS A 188 4.62 2.52 -21.04
C CYS A 188 3.91 1.18 -21.16
N VAL A 189 3.23 0.76 -20.08
CA VAL A 189 2.38 -0.43 -20.05
C VAL A 189 1.17 -0.26 -20.96
N LEU A 190 0.49 0.88 -20.86
CA LEU A 190 -0.63 1.21 -21.73
C LEU A 190 -0.15 1.82 -23.05
N GLN A 191 -0.72 1.40 -24.15
CA GLN A 191 -0.34 1.83 -25.50
C GLN A 191 -1.51 2.49 -26.26
N GLY A 192 -1.24 3.01 -27.44
CA GLY A 192 -2.23 3.64 -28.33
C GLY A 192 -2.93 4.82 -27.66
N LYS A 193 -4.25 4.85 -27.72
CA LYS A 193 -5.08 5.93 -27.17
C LYS A 193 -5.01 6.04 -25.63
N TYR A 194 -4.60 4.96 -24.93
CA TYR A 194 -4.49 4.93 -23.49
C TYR A 194 -3.10 5.30 -22.96
N LYS A 195 -2.10 5.52 -23.82
CA LYS A 195 -0.72 5.82 -23.43
C LYS A 195 -0.58 7.02 -22.50
N ASN A 196 -1.42 8.04 -22.69
CA ASN A 196 -1.42 9.26 -21.90
C ASN A 196 -2.56 9.30 -20.87
N THR A 197 -3.21 8.17 -20.60
CA THR A 197 -4.14 8.04 -19.49
C THR A 197 -3.34 8.02 -18.20
N TRP A 198 -3.81 8.76 -17.19
CA TRP A 198 -3.27 8.69 -15.84
C TRP A 198 -3.32 7.24 -15.35
N SER A 199 -2.19 6.65 -15.09
CA SER A 199 -2.08 5.24 -14.71
C SER A 199 -0.86 5.01 -13.83
N LYS A 200 -1.03 4.22 -12.75
CA LYS A 200 0.01 3.88 -11.79
C LYS A 200 -0.32 2.59 -11.05
N SER A 201 0.58 2.14 -10.18
CA SER A 201 0.34 1.10 -9.18
C SER A 201 -0.04 -0.27 -9.76
N GLY A 202 0.82 -0.81 -10.64
CA GLY A 202 0.59 -2.08 -11.33
C GLY A 202 0.86 -3.30 -10.46
N ALA A 203 -0.18 -3.94 -9.91
CA ALA A 203 -0.11 -5.15 -9.10
C ALA A 203 -0.37 -6.40 -9.96
N ILE A 204 0.70 -7.10 -10.34
CA ILE A 204 0.61 -8.33 -11.15
C ILE A 204 0.10 -9.49 -10.28
N VAL A 205 -0.77 -10.33 -10.84
CA VAL A 205 -1.26 -11.56 -10.20
C VAL A 205 -0.13 -12.58 -10.14
N ALA A 206 0.16 -13.07 -8.94
CA ALA A 206 1.29 -13.94 -8.67
C ALA A 206 0.94 -15.02 -7.65
N ARG A 207 1.74 -16.08 -7.62
CA ARG A 207 1.69 -17.18 -6.67
C ARG A 207 2.96 -17.22 -5.83
N GLN A 208 2.82 -17.57 -4.58
CA GLN A 208 3.94 -17.92 -3.72
C GLN A 208 4.52 -19.28 -4.11
N GLN A 209 5.83 -19.33 -4.32
CA GLN A 209 6.61 -20.55 -4.54
C GLN A 209 7.82 -20.55 -3.59
N GLY A 210 7.66 -21.12 -2.41
CA GLY A 210 8.62 -20.95 -1.31
C GLY A 210 8.69 -19.50 -0.86
N SER A 211 9.85 -18.87 -0.96
CA SER A 211 10.02 -17.43 -0.70
C SER A 211 9.87 -16.55 -1.96
N ARG A 212 9.79 -17.14 -3.14
CA ARG A 212 9.60 -16.42 -4.41
C ARG A 212 8.14 -16.08 -4.62
N ILE A 213 7.91 -14.95 -5.26
CA ILE A 213 6.58 -14.51 -5.72
C ILE A 213 6.61 -14.49 -7.25
N VAL A 214 6.01 -15.49 -7.84
CA VAL A 214 6.11 -15.75 -9.29
C VAL A 214 4.79 -15.39 -9.97
N ALA A 215 4.86 -14.58 -11.04
CA ALA A 215 3.71 -14.23 -11.85
C ALA A 215 3.03 -15.50 -12.39
N GLU A 216 1.71 -15.58 -12.24
CA GLU A 216 0.94 -16.78 -12.59
C GLU A 216 -0.18 -16.44 -13.56
N LYS A 217 -0.39 -17.33 -14.56
CA LYS A 217 -1.48 -17.17 -15.50
C LYS A 217 -2.81 -17.67 -14.92
N VAL A 218 -3.84 -16.86 -15.06
CA VAL A 218 -5.23 -17.26 -14.82
C VAL A 218 -5.94 -17.30 -16.18
N ASN A 219 -6.54 -18.44 -16.52
CA ASN A 219 -7.18 -18.67 -17.82
C ASN A 219 -6.25 -18.36 -19.01
N GLY A 220 -4.98 -18.77 -18.89
CA GLY A 220 -3.98 -18.65 -19.96
C GLY A 220 -3.37 -17.27 -20.15
N LYS A 221 -3.71 -16.29 -19.31
CA LYS A 221 -3.19 -14.91 -19.37
C LYS A 221 -2.63 -14.48 -18.01
N TYR A 222 -1.60 -13.64 -18.03
CA TYR A 222 -1.21 -12.84 -16.88
C TYR A 222 -2.19 -11.69 -16.71
N TRP A 223 -2.43 -11.29 -15.45
CA TRP A 223 -3.35 -10.23 -15.07
C TRP A 223 -2.64 -9.22 -14.17
N MET A 224 -3.03 -7.96 -14.29
CA MET A 224 -2.50 -6.87 -13.47
C MET A 224 -3.63 -5.91 -13.10
N TYR A 225 -3.77 -5.61 -11.81
CA TYR A 225 -4.59 -4.50 -11.32
C TYR A 225 -3.77 -3.22 -11.35
N PHE A 226 -4.37 -2.10 -11.70
CA PHE A 226 -3.70 -0.80 -11.71
C PHE A 226 -4.70 0.35 -11.53
N GLY A 227 -4.22 1.53 -11.09
CA GLY A 227 -5.02 2.73 -10.89
C GLY A 227 -4.86 3.32 -9.49
N ASP A 228 -5.32 4.56 -9.30
CA ASP A 228 -5.24 5.33 -8.06
C ASP A 228 -6.51 6.12 -7.72
N THR A 229 -7.61 5.82 -8.36
CA THR A 229 -8.95 6.32 -8.03
C THR A 229 -9.90 5.15 -8.01
N ASP A 230 -10.12 4.55 -9.19
CA ASP A 230 -10.66 3.22 -9.37
C ASP A 230 -9.51 2.26 -9.69
N LEU A 231 -9.70 0.97 -9.44
CA LEU A 231 -8.83 -0.05 -10.00
C LEU A 231 -9.37 -0.56 -11.33
N PHE A 232 -8.48 -0.60 -12.28
CA PHE A 232 -8.65 -1.17 -13.61
C PHE A 232 -7.80 -2.42 -13.77
N MET A 233 -7.89 -3.08 -14.93
CA MET A 233 -7.08 -4.27 -15.21
C MET A 233 -6.48 -4.24 -16.59
N ALA A 234 -5.36 -4.95 -16.73
CA ALA A 234 -4.74 -5.29 -17.99
C ALA A 234 -4.37 -6.78 -18.02
N THR A 235 -4.26 -7.35 -19.22
CA THR A 235 -3.83 -8.74 -19.45
C THR A 235 -2.61 -8.80 -20.35
N SER A 236 -1.79 -9.84 -20.18
CA SER A 236 -0.61 -10.09 -21.00
C SER A 236 -0.44 -11.58 -21.30
N ALA A 237 0.17 -11.89 -22.43
CA ALA A 237 0.60 -13.24 -22.75
C ALA A 237 2.03 -13.55 -22.26
N ASP A 238 2.87 -12.52 -22.07
CA ASP A 238 4.33 -12.59 -21.93
C ASP A 238 4.93 -11.71 -20.81
N LEU A 239 4.10 -11.00 -20.00
CA LEU A 239 4.49 -10.06 -18.97
C LEU A 239 5.09 -8.73 -19.47
N LEU A 240 5.34 -8.59 -20.77
CA LEU A 240 5.95 -7.39 -21.36
C LEU A 240 4.92 -6.52 -22.11
N HIS A 241 4.01 -7.16 -22.83
CA HIS A 241 2.99 -6.47 -23.63
C HIS A 241 1.63 -6.62 -22.96
N TRP A 242 1.06 -5.49 -22.54
CA TRP A 242 -0.18 -5.46 -21.78
C TRP A 242 -1.32 -4.83 -22.58
N THR A 243 -2.49 -5.44 -22.49
CA THR A 243 -3.73 -4.95 -23.11
C THR A 243 -4.73 -4.63 -22.01
N PRO A 244 -5.24 -3.40 -21.92
CA PRO A 244 -6.25 -3.03 -20.92
C PRO A 244 -7.55 -3.80 -21.13
N VAL A 245 -8.22 -4.15 -20.04
CA VAL A 245 -9.57 -4.71 -20.06
C VAL A 245 -10.56 -3.56 -20.21
N LEU A 246 -11.40 -3.65 -21.24
CA LEU A 246 -12.33 -2.58 -21.61
C LEU A 246 -13.78 -2.99 -21.39
N GLU A 247 -14.60 -2.00 -21.09
CA GLU A 247 -16.05 -2.07 -21.09
C GLU A 247 -16.59 -0.83 -21.82
N ASN A 248 -17.37 -1.02 -22.88
CA ASN A 248 -17.88 0.07 -23.73
C ASN A 248 -16.77 1.05 -24.20
N ASP A 249 -15.64 0.50 -24.66
CA ASP A 249 -14.46 1.25 -25.16
C ASP A 249 -13.77 2.15 -24.12
N SER A 250 -14.08 1.96 -22.82
CA SER A 250 -13.45 2.61 -21.68
C SER A 250 -12.72 1.58 -20.81
N LEU A 251 -11.77 2.01 -19.96
CA LEU A 251 -11.14 1.12 -18.98
C LEU A 251 -12.22 0.56 -18.05
N LYS A 252 -12.27 -0.77 -17.89
CA LYS A 252 -13.23 -1.42 -17.00
C LYS A 252 -12.80 -1.24 -15.55
N SER A 253 -13.63 -0.52 -14.77
CA SER A 253 -13.45 -0.44 -13.32
C SER A 253 -13.82 -1.77 -12.65
N VAL A 254 -12.94 -2.29 -11.79
CA VAL A 254 -13.14 -3.56 -11.07
C VAL A 254 -13.18 -3.38 -9.55
N LEU A 255 -12.73 -2.25 -9.03
CA LEU A 255 -12.86 -1.85 -7.63
C LEU A 255 -13.00 -0.34 -7.54
N GLN A 256 -13.99 0.13 -6.75
CA GLN A 256 -14.30 1.55 -6.58
C GLN A 256 -14.21 1.98 -5.12
N PRO A 257 -14.00 3.28 -4.84
CA PRO A 257 -14.18 3.85 -3.52
C PRO A 257 -15.57 3.57 -2.93
N ARG A 258 -15.70 3.58 -1.61
CA ARG A 258 -16.96 3.34 -0.91
C ARG A 258 -17.31 4.52 0.01
N ALA A 259 -18.41 5.20 -0.25
CA ALA A 259 -18.90 6.26 0.63
C ALA A 259 -19.11 5.75 2.07
N GLY A 260 -18.64 6.51 3.06
CA GLY A 260 -18.74 6.16 4.48
C GLY A 260 -17.66 5.22 5.01
N TYR A 261 -16.73 4.75 4.17
CA TYR A 261 -15.63 3.86 4.56
C TYR A 261 -14.28 4.58 4.49
N PHE A 262 -13.24 3.93 5.05
CA PHE A 262 -11.85 4.44 5.04
C PHE A 262 -11.27 4.65 3.63
N ASP A 263 -11.85 4.02 2.64
CA ASP A 263 -11.47 4.03 1.23
C ASP A 263 -12.46 4.83 0.37
N SER A 264 -13.01 5.90 0.93
CA SER A 264 -14.08 6.66 0.32
C SER A 264 -13.66 7.65 -0.77
N ARG A 265 -12.37 8.04 -0.82
CA ARG A 265 -11.86 8.97 -1.83
C ARG A 265 -11.25 8.26 -3.03
N LEU A 266 -10.44 7.23 -2.78
CA LEU A 266 -9.77 6.45 -3.81
C LEU A 266 -9.40 5.06 -3.30
N VAL A 267 -9.12 4.18 -4.25
CA VAL A 267 -8.47 2.88 -4.05
C VAL A 267 -7.27 2.77 -4.98
N GLU A 268 -6.16 2.23 -4.46
CA GLU A 268 -4.91 2.09 -5.19
C GLU A 268 -4.25 0.74 -4.83
N SER A 269 -3.74 0.01 -5.81
CA SER A 269 -3.11 -1.29 -5.57
C SER A 269 -1.94 -1.17 -4.61
N GLY A 270 -1.85 -2.09 -3.66
CA GLY A 270 -0.69 -2.28 -2.82
C GLY A 270 0.40 -3.10 -3.51
N PRO A 271 0.91 -4.17 -2.89
CA PRO A 271 1.84 -5.10 -3.54
C PRO A 271 1.16 -5.89 -4.66
N TYR A 272 1.84 -6.89 -5.22
CA TYR A 272 1.27 -7.84 -6.16
C TYR A 272 -0.03 -8.49 -5.62
N ALA A 273 -0.90 -8.99 -6.50
CA ALA A 273 -2.10 -9.72 -6.12
C ALA A 273 -1.78 -11.21 -5.93
N LEU A 274 -2.05 -11.75 -4.74
CA LEU A 274 -1.65 -13.11 -4.35
C LEU A 274 -2.75 -14.12 -4.62
N ILE A 275 -2.46 -15.16 -5.43
CA ILE A 275 -3.35 -16.30 -5.60
C ILE A 275 -3.32 -17.16 -4.33
N LYS A 276 -4.50 -17.36 -3.75
CA LYS A 276 -4.79 -18.24 -2.62
C LYS A 276 -5.85 -19.28 -3.02
N ASP A 277 -6.14 -20.22 -2.12
CA ASP A 277 -7.18 -21.24 -2.40
C ASP A 277 -8.57 -20.60 -2.50
N GLU A 278 -8.84 -19.56 -1.71
CA GLU A 278 -10.11 -18.84 -1.66
C GLU A 278 -10.36 -17.92 -2.87
N GLY A 279 -9.29 -17.46 -3.55
CA GLY A 279 -9.36 -16.51 -4.65
C GLY A 279 -8.05 -15.76 -4.90
N ILE A 280 -8.14 -14.59 -5.49
CA ILE A 280 -7.01 -13.67 -5.70
C ILE A 280 -7.12 -12.56 -4.66
N LEU A 281 -6.22 -12.56 -3.68
CA LEU A 281 -6.14 -11.55 -2.63
C LEU A 281 -5.34 -10.35 -3.13
N LEU A 282 -5.95 -9.17 -3.11
CA LEU A 282 -5.27 -7.90 -3.31
C LEU A 282 -5.30 -7.08 -2.02
N ILE A 283 -4.11 -6.77 -1.51
CA ILE A 283 -3.94 -5.70 -0.52
C ILE A 283 -3.96 -4.38 -1.29
N TYR A 284 -4.70 -3.40 -0.81
CA TYR A 284 -4.83 -2.10 -1.46
C TYR A 284 -4.75 -0.95 -0.45
N ASN A 285 -4.43 0.22 -0.95
CA ASN A 285 -4.45 1.48 -0.21
C ASN A 285 -5.79 2.17 -0.47
N GLY A 286 -6.45 2.62 0.59
CA GLY A 286 -7.64 3.43 0.51
C GLY A 286 -7.42 4.77 1.19
N MET A 287 -7.89 5.86 0.57
CA MET A 287 -7.84 7.20 1.15
C MET A 287 -9.20 7.63 1.66
N ASN A 288 -9.24 8.14 2.88
CA ASN A 288 -10.45 8.64 3.50
C ASN A 288 -10.81 10.04 2.99
N LEU A 289 -12.08 10.28 2.68
CA LEU A 289 -12.58 11.62 2.34
C LEU A 289 -12.56 12.54 3.55
N ASP A 290 -12.42 13.83 3.28
CA ASP A 290 -12.53 14.87 4.30
C ASP A 290 -13.96 15.01 4.82
N GLU A 291 -14.95 14.75 3.96
CA GLU A 291 -16.38 14.74 4.27
C GLU A 291 -17.06 13.56 3.59
N GLY A 292 -17.88 12.81 4.32
CA GLY A 292 -18.57 11.62 3.82
C GLY A 292 -17.74 10.34 3.80
N GLY A 293 -16.55 10.34 4.44
CA GLY A 293 -15.73 9.17 4.70
C GLY A 293 -16.04 8.52 6.05
N ASP A 294 -15.12 7.69 6.53
CA ASP A 294 -15.17 7.07 7.85
C ASP A 294 -14.79 8.11 8.93
N ASN A 295 -15.73 8.46 9.81
CA ASN A 295 -15.52 9.45 10.87
C ASN A 295 -14.54 8.99 11.97
N ALA A 296 -14.21 7.70 12.04
CA ALA A 296 -13.23 7.15 12.99
C ALA A 296 -11.77 7.25 12.48
N ILE A 297 -11.59 7.71 11.25
CA ILE A 297 -10.30 7.83 10.56
C ILE A 297 -10.03 9.30 10.26
N ALA A 298 -8.78 9.73 10.39
CA ALA A 298 -8.39 11.10 10.06
C ALA A 298 -8.74 11.44 8.61
N LYS A 299 -9.09 12.70 8.36
CA LYS A 299 -9.37 13.23 7.03
C LYS A 299 -8.12 13.08 6.15
N GLY A 300 -8.30 12.62 4.93
CA GLY A 300 -7.21 12.40 3.98
C GLY A 300 -6.26 11.26 4.33
N ALA A 301 -6.52 10.48 5.40
CA ALA A 301 -5.64 9.39 5.80
C ALA A 301 -5.64 8.24 4.79
N TYR A 302 -4.44 7.73 4.48
CA TYR A 302 -4.24 6.49 3.73
C TYR A 302 -4.16 5.29 4.68
N CYS A 303 -5.00 4.30 4.41
CA CYS A 303 -5.13 3.09 5.21
C CYS A 303 -5.10 1.84 4.33
N GLY A 304 -4.67 0.71 4.90
CA GLY A 304 -4.64 -0.57 4.20
C GLY A 304 -5.98 -1.30 4.24
N GLY A 305 -6.43 -1.79 3.08
CA GLY A 305 -7.57 -2.67 2.90
C GLY A 305 -7.19 -3.98 2.23
N GLN A 306 -8.08 -4.96 2.27
CA GLN A 306 -7.94 -6.22 1.53
C GLN A 306 -9.23 -6.52 0.77
N VAL A 307 -9.09 -7.03 -0.44
CA VAL A 307 -10.18 -7.47 -1.30
C VAL A 307 -9.84 -8.83 -1.90
N LEU A 308 -10.82 -9.72 -1.95
CA LEU A 308 -10.72 -11.03 -2.59
C LEU A 308 -11.47 -11.00 -3.91
N PHE A 309 -10.76 -11.28 -4.99
CA PHE A 309 -11.36 -11.48 -6.31
C PHE A 309 -11.58 -12.97 -6.61
N ASP A 310 -12.46 -13.27 -7.55
CA ASP A 310 -12.73 -14.63 -7.97
C ASP A 310 -11.52 -15.23 -8.68
N LYS A 311 -11.19 -16.49 -8.36
CA LYS A 311 -10.03 -17.19 -8.91
C LYS A 311 -10.15 -17.45 -10.42
N ASN A 312 -11.37 -17.61 -10.91
CA ASN A 312 -11.65 -17.89 -12.32
C ASN A 312 -12.04 -16.65 -13.12
N ASP A 313 -12.46 -15.58 -12.44
CA ASP A 313 -12.77 -14.27 -13.05
C ASP A 313 -12.10 -13.16 -12.24
N PRO A 314 -10.85 -12.80 -12.54
CA PRO A 314 -10.12 -11.76 -11.78
C PRO A 314 -10.78 -10.37 -11.78
N THR A 315 -11.80 -10.14 -12.61
CA THR A 315 -12.54 -8.88 -12.61
C THR A 315 -13.66 -8.82 -11.58
N LYS A 316 -13.98 -9.95 -10.91
CA LYS A 316 -15.14 -10.07 -10.02
C LYS A 316 -14.74 -10.08 -8.56
N VAL A 317 -15.19 -9.10 -7.79
CA VAL A 317 -15.03 -9.06 -6.34
C VAL A 317 -15.91 -10.13 -5.68
N LYS A 318 -15.32 -10.95 -4.80
CA LYS A 318 -16.02 -11.92 -3.94
C LYS A 318 -16.25 -11.39 -2.53
N ALA A 319 -15.25 -10.74 -1.96
CA ALA A 319 -15.30 -10.19 -0.62
C ALA A 319 -14.37 -8.98 -0.50
N ARG A 320 -14.65 -8.07 0.43
CA ARG A 320 -13.83 -6.89 0.74
C ARG A 320 -13.95 -6.56 2.21
N LEU A 321 -12.84 -6.31 2.90
CA LEU A 321 -12.88 -5.91 4.29
C LEU A 321 -13.66 -4.60 4.45
N GLU A 322 -14.51 -4.53 5.45
CA GLU A 322 -15.25 -3.31 5.78
C GLU A 322 -14.37 -2.29 6.52
N LYS A 323 -13.44 -2.78 7.34
CA LYS A 323 -12.51 -1.95 8.11
C LYS A 323 -11.10 -2.07 7.55
N ASN A 324 -10.33 -0.98 7.68
CA ASN A 324 -8.90 -1.03 7.44
C ASN A 324 -8.22 -1.98 8.43
N PHE A 325 -7.11 -2.61 8.01
CA PHE A 325 -6.31 -3.48 8.88
C PHE A 325 -4.98 -2.84 9.31
N ILE A 326 -4.55 -1.79 8.62
CA ILE A 326 -3.44 -0.89 8.97
C ILE A 326 -3.90 0.55 8.75
N ARG A 327 -3.57 1.43 9.67
CA ARG A 327 -3.85 2.87 9.60
C ARG A 327 -2.74 3.66 10.27
N PRO A 328 -2.58 4.96 9.96
CA PRO A 328 -1.64 5.81 10.66
C PRO A 328 -2.01 5.96 12.15
N ASP A 329 -1.10 5.55 13.03
CA ASP A 329 -1.24 5.68 14.49
C ASP A 329 0.10 5.95 15.21
N LYS A 330 1.20 6.07 14.45
CA LYS A 330 2.54 6.38 14.96
C LYS A 330 2.99 7.75 14.46
N GLU A 331 3.86 8.40 15.20
CA GLU A 331 4.36 9.74 14.86
C GLU A 331 4.97 9.79 13.44
N TYR A 332 5.74 8.75 13.07
CA TYR A 332 6.38 8.65 11.76
C TYR A 332 5.41 8.35 10.61
N GLU A 333 4.14 8.02 10.90
CA GLU A 333 3.05 7.81 9.95
C GLU A 333 2.13 9.03 9.84
N ILE A 334 2.12 9.86 10.91
CA ILE A 334 1.25 11.03 11.05
C ILE A 334 1.88 12.27 10.42
N ASN A 335 3.20 12.46 10.60
CA ASN A 335 3.91 13.66 10.16
C ASN A 335 5.03 13.34 9.17
N GLY A 336 5.02 14.00 8.00
CA GLY A 336 6.03 13.85 6.95
C GLY A 336 5.73 14.73 5.74
N GLN A 337 6.14 14.33 4.56
CA GLN A 337 5.85 15.06 3.31
C GLN A 337 4.33 15.10 3.05
N ILE A 338 3.64 13.98 3.23
CA ILE A 338 2.18 13.86 3.25
C ILE A 338 1.78 13.30 4.61
N ASN A 339 0.93 14.01 5.32
CA ASN A 339 0.51 13.58 6.65
C ASN A 339 -0.49 12.41 6.61
N GLN A 340 -0.52 11.59 7.67
CA GLN A 340 -1.50 10.52 7.86
C GLN A 340 -1.44 9.42 6.77
N VAL A 341 -0.24 8.89 6.47
CA VAL A 341 -0.06 7.87 5.43
C VAL A 341 0.55 6.58 5.97
N CYS A 342 -0.14 5.47 5.70
CA CYS A 342 0.41 4.12 5.63
C CYS A 342 0.18 3.61 4.20
N PHE A 343 1.20 3.68 3.32
CA PHE A 343 1.10 3.28 1.92
C PHE A 343 1.75 1.91 1.70
N LEU A 344 0.92 0.87 1.62
CA LEU A 344 1.34 -0.53 1.54
C LEU A 344 1.80 -0.85 0.12
N GLU A 345 3.02 -1.41 -0.04
CA GLU A 345 3.55 -1.62 -1.39
C GLU A 345 4.46 -2.85 -1.55
N GLY A 346 5.27 -3.19 -0.55
CA GLY A 346 6.14 -4.35 -0.61
C GLY A 346 5.67 -5.48 0.29
N MET A 347 5.64 -6.72 -0.23
CA MET A 347 5.29 -7.88 0.60
C MET A 347 6.15 -9.09 0.24
N VAL A 348 6.69 -9.78 1.24
CA VAL A 348 7.47 -11.01 1.06
C VAL A 348 7.12 -12.07 2.10
N TYR A 349 7.25 -13.34 1.71
CA TYR A 349 7.26 -14.46 2.64
C TYR A 349 8.71 -14.84 2.94
N PHE A 350 9.15 -14.63 4.16
CA PHE A 350 10.52 -14.83 4.59
C PHE A 350 10.57 -15.38 6.00
N ASN A 351 11.42 -16.38 6.26
CA ASN A 351 11.55 -17.04 7.57
C ASN A 351 10.19 -17.44 8.18
N ASN A 352 9.33 -18.08 7.35
CA ASN A 352 7.99 -18.56 7.72
C ASN A 352 7.02 -17.47 8.20
N ARG A 353 7.21 -16.22 7.79
CA ARG A 353 6.33 -15.08 8.09
C ARG A 353 6.17 -14.18 6.88
N TRP A 354 5.06 -13.45 6.83
CA TRP A 354 4.87 -12.39 5.86
C TRP A 354 5.34 -11.05 6.42
N PHE A 355 6.13 -10.35 5.65
CA PHE A 355 6.58 -8.99 5.93
C PHE A 355 5.90 -8.06 4.92
N LEU A 356 5.17 -7.06 5.42
CA LEU A 356 4.50 -6.03 4.62
C LEU A 356 5.18 -4.70 4.87
N TYR A 357 5.91 -4.22 3.88
CA TYR A 357 6.62 -2.94 3.92
C TYR A 357 5.75 -1.84 3.36
N PHE A 358 5.82 -0.66 3.96
CA PHE A 358 4.98 0.47 3.59
C PHE A 358 5.69 1.81 3.78
N GLY A 359 5.32 2.77 2.91
CA GLY A 359 5.67 4.17 3.07
C GLY A 359 4.89 4.80 4.21
N THR A 360 5.56 5.62 5.00
CA THR A 360 4.96 6.31 6.14
C THR A 360 5.07 7.81 5.96
N ALA A 361 3.93 8.51 5.93
CA ALA A 361 3.84 9.94 5.71
C ALA A 361 4.72 10.44 4.52
N ASP A 362 4.89 9.58 3.50
CA ASP A 362 5.75 9.77 2.32
C ASP A 362 7.19 10.20 2.67
N SER A 363 7.74 9.68 3.75
CA SER A 363 9.05 10.14 4.26
C SER A 363 9.97 9.03 4.74
N LYS A 364 9.43 7.89 5.17
CA LYS A 364 10.19 6.76 5.73
C LYS A 364 9.54 5.44 5.35
N ILE A 365 10.23 4.35 5.62
CA ILE A 365 9.69 3.00 5.40
C ILE A 365 9.54 2.28 6.73
N ALA A 366 8.38 1.69 6.93
CA ALA A 366 8.10 0.80 8.07
C ALA A 366 7.70 -0.60 7.59
N VAL A 367 7.60 -1.53 8.53
CA VAL A 367 7.21 -2.92 8.30
C VAL A 367 6.18 -3.39 9.32
N ALA A 368 5.22 -4.18 8.85
CA ALA A 368 4.32 -4.97 9.68
C ALA A 368 4.49 -6.46 9.34
N VAL A 369 4.35 -7.33 10.33
CA VAL A 369 4.60 -8.77 10.20
C VAL A 369 3.33 -9.56 10.50
N HIS A 370 3.03 -10.54 9.66
CA HIS A 370 1.97 -11.54 9.85
C HIS A 370 2.60 -12.92 10.02
N PRO A 371 2.18 -13.70 11.04
CA PRO A 371 2.69 -15.03 11.34
C PRO A 371 2.66 -16.00 10.19
#